data_694ffe07c3a0dc92e83e5239c4dfa0d7
#
_entry.id   694ffe07c3a0dc92e83e5239c4dfa0d7
#
_cell.length_a   1.000
_cell.length_b   1.000
_cell.length_c   1.000
_cell.angle_alpha   90.00
_cell.angle_beta   90.00
_cell.angle_gamma   90.00
#
_symmetry.space_group_name_H-M   'P 1'
#
loop_
_entity.id
_entity.type
_entity.pdbx_description
1 polymer ?
#
loop_
_entity_poly.entity_id
_entity_poly.type
_entity_poly.pdbx_seq_one_letter_code
_entity_poly.pdbx_strand_id
1 'polypeptide(L)'
;MLIENIKIALNSIKANKLRSILTMLGIIIGIGSVIAIVTIGDSIANGVNKEMQGYGARNIEIYVTNKNDFSSDDNMYEVSSVEMSEKDMLSKDMLLDYENAFSNQIQALSIEESIGQITLKNNRFKSNINILGVNKGYKDFNKLEMLSGDFIKENDINNISYNAVVSDKFIKEYFGSKYNNNEVLNKNIEIEINNKFLNLTIAGVYKFKSDEYTDKNTYSNILLPYTTAFKFNKKQVYFQSFKVVPKEDIDVIKFQLDTNTFLSSYYTHNNSYQITTFGLTSLVNSQNDLMNKLKLGISAIAGISLFVGGIGIMNIMMVSVTERTREIGIRMALGAKASTIKSQFIIEAIFISGIGGIIGLILGIIIGTIGSNMMKYSSSPSLFAGFIAISFSMAIGIFFGYYPANKASNLDPIEALRYE
;
A
#
# COMPACT_ATOMS: atom_id res chain seq x y z
N MET A 1 42.45 5.72 27.06
CA MET A 1 41.38 6.66 27.48
C MET A 1 39.98 6.26 27.01
N LEU A 2 39.68 6.12 25.70
CA LEU A 2 38.31 5.81 25.26
C LEU A 2 37.83 4.41 25.71
N ILE A 3 38.66 3.38 25.57
CA ILE A 3 38.40 2.00 26.02
C ILE A 3 38.25 1.90 27.55
N GLU A 4 39.03 2.67 28.30
CA GLU A 4 38.95 2.73 29.77
C GLU A 4 37.61 3.38 30.20
N ASN A 5 37.23 4.48 29.56
CA ASN A 5 35.94 5.13 29.83
C ASN A 5 34.74 4.20 29.53
N ILE A 6 34.83 3.39 28.44
CA ILE A 6 33.81 2.36 28.14
C ILE A 6 33.77 1.32 29.27
N LYS A 7 34.91 0.86 29.76
CA LYS A 7 34.98 -0.16 30.83
C LYS A 7 34.42 0.38 32.15
N ILE A 8 34.70 1.64 32.46
CA ILE A 8 34.14 2.33 33.62
C ILE A 8 32.61 2.47 33.49
N ALA A 9 32.11 2.89 32.32
CA ALA A 9 30.66 3.01 32.05
C ALA A 9 29.94 1.66 32.23
N LEU A 10 30.46 0.56 31.68
CA LEU A 10 29.91 -0.77 31.82
C LEU A 10 29.95 -1.27 33.28
N ASN A 11 30.99 -0.99 34.03
CA ASN A 11 31.08 -1.36 35.44
C ASN A 11 30.08 -0.56 36.30
N SER A 12 29.87 0.71 36.00
CA SER A 12 28.89 1.58 36.65
C SER A 12 27.46 1.04 36.47
N ILE A 13 27.12 0.63 35.25
CA ILE A 13 25.81 0.00 34.94
C ILE A 13 25.62 -1.31 35.72
N LYS A 14 26.70 -2.14 35.83
CA LYS A 14 26.63 -3.40 36.59
C LYS A 14 26.54 -3.20 38.09
N ALA A 15 27.11 -2.15 38.64
CA ALA A 15 27.09 -1.87 40.09
C ALA A 15 25.66 -1.48 40.57
N ASN A 16 24.89 -0.74 39.73
CA ASN A 16 23.55 -0.25 40.07
C ASN A 16 22.49 -0.70 39.06
N LYS A 17 22.36 -2.02 38.86
CA LYS A 17 21.48 -2.63 37.82
C LYS A 17 20.05 -2.12 37.81
N LEU A 18 19.39 -2.09 38.98
CA LEU A 18 17.98 -1.71 39.07
C LEU A 18 17.76 -0.26 38.63
N ARG A 19 18.66 0.64 39.05
CA ARG A 19 18.61 2.06 38.69
C ARG A 19 18.85 2.27 37.20
N SER A 20 19.83 1.59 36.63
CA SER A 20 20.16 1.67 35.19
C SER A 20 19.03 1.11 34.32
N ILE A 21 18.41 0.00 34.72
CA ILE A 21 17.27 -0.58 33.99
C ILE A 21 16.06 0.37 34.01
N LEU A 22 15.71 0.93 35.19
CA LEU A 22 14.58 1.86 35.30
C LEU A 22 14.75 3.11 34.44
N THR A 23 15.99 3.59 34.30
CA THR A 23 16.28 4.75 33.45
C THR A 23 16.22 4.41 31.98
N MET A 24 16.82 3.28 31.60
CA MET A 24 16.77 2.81 30.21
C MET A 24 15.35 2.48 29.78
N LEU A 25 14.45 2.15 30.72
CA LEU A 25 13.08 1.75 30.42
C LEU A 25 12.31 2.80 29.59
N GLY A 26 12.44 4.09 29.95
CA GLY A 26 11.85 5.19 29.16
C GLY A 26 12.37 5.25 27.73
N ILE A 27 13.67 5.04 27.55
CA ILE A 27 14.29 5.01 26.21
C ILE A 27 13.89 3.75 25.45
N ILE A 28 13.89 2.58 26.12
CA ILE A 28 13.51 1.30 25.52
C ILE A 28 12.07 1.36 25.03
N ILE A 29 11.13 1.85 25.86
CA ILE A 29 9.73 1.99 25.47
C ILE A 29 9.56 3.01 24.34
N GLY A 30 10.24 4.18 24.45
CA GLY A 30 10.15 5.22 23.44
C GLY A 30 10.62 4.74 22.07
N ILE A 31 11.82 4.16 21.99
CA ILE A 31 12.37 3.64 20.73
C ILE A 31 11.62 2.40 20.26
N GLY A 32 11.30 1.48 21.18
CA GLY A 32 10.59 0.26 20.87
C GLY A 32 9.22 0.54 20.24
N SER A 33 8.46 1.49 20.77
CA SER A 33 7.17 1.87 20.21
C SER A 33 7.29 2.51 18.83
N VAL A 34 8.26 3.43 18.61
CA VAL A 34 8.48 4.02 17.27
C VAL A 34 8.81 2.94 16.24
N ILE A 35 9.78 2.08 16.55
CA ILE A 35 10.22 1.03 15.63
C ILE A 35 9.10 0.02 15.35
N ALA A 36 8.34 -0.39 16.38
CA ALA A 36 7.22 -1.31 16.20
C ALA A 36 6.17 -0.73 15.24
N ILE A 37 5.79 0.53 15.42
CA ILE A 37 4.77 1.19 14.61
C ILE A 37 5.25 1.50 13.19
N VAL A 38 6.50 1.94 13.04
CA VAL A 38 7.09 2.12 11.71
C VAL A 38 7.12 0.78 10.96
N THR A 39 7.53 -0.30 11.63
CA THR A 39 7.56 -1.65 11.03
C THR A 39 6.17 -2.12 10.62
N ILE A 40 5.16 -1.96 11.46
CA ILE A 40 3.76 -2.32 11.13
C ILE A 40 3.25 -1.46 9.99
N GLY A 41 3.44 -0.14 10.05
CA GLY A 41 2.99 0.79 9.02
C GLY A 41 3.63 0.54 7.65
N ASP A 42 4.93 0.24 7.60
CA ASP A 42 5.63 -0.11 6.36
C ASP A 42 5.16 -1.47 5.82
N SER A 43 4.90 -2.43 6.70
CA SER A 43 4.38 -3.75 6.32
C SER A 43 2.98 -3.65 5.71
N ILE A 44 2.08 -2.86 6.29
CA ILE A 44 0.74 -2.60 5.76
C ILE A 44 0.86 -1.89 4.40
N ALA A 45 1.65 -0.82 4.31
CA ALA A 45 1.82 -0.07 3.06
C ALA A 45 2.37 -0.96 1.93
N ASN A 46 3.39 -1.77 2.21
CA ASN A 46 3.96 -2.70 1.24
C ASN A 46 3.00 -3.84 0.88
N GLY A 47 2.24 -4.35 1.85
CA GLY A 47 1.23 -5.38 1.62
C GLY A 47 0.11 -4.89 0.71
N VAL A 48 -0.47 -3.73 1.03
CA VAL A 48 -1.51 -3.10 0.20
C VAL A 48 -0.99 -2.77 -1.20
N ASN A 49 0.24 -2.22 -1.31
CA ASN A 49 0.85 -1.95 -2.61
C ASN A 49 1.00 -3.24 -3.43
N LYS A 50 1.41 -4.35 -2.81
CA LYS A 50 1.56 -5.65 -3.48
C LYS A 50 0.22 -6.23 -3.92
N GLU A 51 -0.79 -6.18 -3.08
CA GLU A 51 -2.16 -6.59 -3.43
C GLU A 51 -2.70 -5.74 -4.58
N MET A 52 -2.58 -4.40 -4.48
CA MET A 52 -3.04 -3.49 -5.52
C MET A 52 -2.32 -3.69 -6.86
N GLN A 53 -1.01 -4.02 -6.84
CA GLN A 53 -0.30 -4.39 -8.08
C GLN A 53 -0.89 -5.66 -8.72
N GLY A 54 -1.38 -6.59 -7.92
CA GLY A 54 -2.12 -7.76 -8.40
C GLY A 54 -3.44 -7.40 -9.08
N TYR A 55 -4.15 -6.41 -8.56
CA TYR A 55 -5.44 -5.91 -9.08
C TYR A 55 -5.29 -4.81 -10.15
N GLY A 56 -4.08 -4.52 -10.62
CA GLY A 56 -3.86 -3.48 -11.62
C GLY A 56 -3.81 -2.08 -11.01
N ALA A 57 -2.89 -1.83 -10.09
CA ALA A 57 -2.71 -0.53 -9.42
C ALA A 57 -2.58 0.66 -10.38
N ARG A 58 -2.12 0.41 -11.61
CA ARG A 58 -1.99 1.42 -12.65
C ARG A 58 -3.25 1.62 -13.49
N ASN A 59 -4.29 0.80 -13.24
CA ASN A 59 -5.53 0.88 -14.00
C ASN A 59 -6.31 2.14 -13.62
N ILE A 60 -6.80 2.84 -14.63
CA ILE A 60 -7.67 4.00 -14.48
C ILE A 60 -9.00 3.64 -15.14
N GLU A 61 -10.06 3.78 -14.38
CA GLU A 61 -11.43 3.69 -14.88
C GLU A 61 -11.94 5.09 -15.19
N ILE A 62 -12.51 5.24 -16.36
CA ILE A 62 -13.11 6.48 -16.84
C ILE A 62 -14.59 6.20 -17.03
N TYR A 63 -15.45 7.01 -16.43
CA TYR A 63 -16.89 6.86 -16.53
C TYR A 63 -17.61 8.20 -16.53
N VAL A 64 -18.79 8.19 -17.14
CA VAL A 64 -19.69 9.32 -17.14
C VAL A 64 -20.57 9.25 -15.90
N THR A 65 -20.58 10.32 -15.08
CA THR A 65 -21.38 10.41 -13.86
C THR A 65 -22.28 11.64 -13.89
N ASN A 66 -23.36 11.57 -13.13
CA ASN A 66 -24.21 12.73 -12.90
C ASN A 66 -23.45 13.74 -12.01
N LYS A 67 -23.50 15.01 -12.34
CA LYS A 67 -22.87 16.10 -11.56
C LYS A 67 -23.44 16.20 -10.13
N ASN A 68 -24.69 15.81 -9.94
CA ASN A 68 -25.36 15.84 -8.65
C ASN A 68 -24.95 14.70 -7.71
N ASP A 69 -24.38 13.60 -8.23
CA ASP A 69 -23.97 12.45 -7.40
C ASP A 69 -22.78 12.76 -6.50
N PHE A 70 -22.07 13.86 -6.74
CA PHE A 70 -20.92 14.34 -5.94
C PHE A 70 -21.18 15.64 -5.18
N SER A 71 -22.41 16.22 -5.26
CA SER A 71 -22.75 17.39 -4.45
C SER A 71 -23.05 16.96 -3.03
N SER A 72 -22.01 16.90 -2.24
CA SER A 72 -21.83 17.06 -0.78
C SER A 72 -23.02 16.92 0.16
N ASP A 73 -22.68 16.35 1.30
CA ASP A 73 -23.35 16.43 2.59
C ASP A 73 -24.66 15.66 2.78
N ASP A 74 -24.52 14.54 3.47
CA ASP A 74 -25.50 13.84 4.30
C ASP A 74 -26.63 13.03 3.66
N ASN A 75 -26.81 12.98 2.32
CA ASN A 75 -27.81 12.08 1.72
C ASN A 75 -27.22 11.18 0.62
N MET A 76 -26.52 10.15 1.05
CA MET A 76 -25.83 9.17 0.20
C MET A 76 -26.79 8.20 -0.54
N TYR A 77 -28.09 8.48 -0.61
CA TYR A 77 -29.11 7.56 -1.11
C TYR A 77 -30.10 8.12 -2.13
N GLU A 78 -29.99 9.37 -2.56
CA GLU A 78 -30.76 9.83 -3.71
C GLU A 78 -29.93 9.64 -5.00
N VAL A 79 -29.85 8.40 -5.47
CA VAL A 79 -29.52 8.12 -6.87
C VAL A 79 -30.59 8.79 -7.71
N SER A 80 -30.27 9.91 -8.37
CA SER A 80 -31.18 10.57 -9.27
C SER A 80 -31.54 9.56 -10.38
N SER A 81 -32.81 9.17 -10.43
CA SER A 81 -33.36 8.18 -11.35
C SER A 81 -33.52 8.68 -12.80
N VAL A 82 -32.73 9.66 -13.19
CA VAL A 82 -32.68 10.11 -14.59
C VAL A 82 -31.82 9.12 -15.36
N GLU A 83 -32.46 8.27 -16.17
CA GLU A 83 -31.76 7.38 -17.08
C GLU A 83 -30.85 8.20 -18.00
N MET A 84 -29.56 7.85 -18.02
CA MET A 84 -28.56 8.44 -18.91
C MET A 84 -28.95 8.17 -20.36
N SER A 85 -29.07 9.23 -21.15
CA SER A 85 -29.37 9.08 -22.56
C SER A 85 -28.11 8.71 -23.36
N GLU A 86 -28.27 8.12 -24.55
CA GLU A 86 -27.13 7.77 -25.42
C GLU A 86 -26.26 9.01 -25.76
N LYS A 87 -26.84 10.21 -25.79
CA LYS A 87 -26.11 11.48 -26.06
C LYS A 87 -25.22 11.92 -24.90
N ASP A 88 -25.49 11.42 -23.71
CA ASP A 88 -24.70 11.73 -22.52
C ASP A 88 -23.53 10.75 -22.34
N MET A 89 -23.51 9.65 -23.08
CA MET A 89 -22.45 8.65 -23.04
C MET A 89 -21.29 9.01 -23.96
N LEU A 90 -20.15 8.35 -23.77
CA LEU A 90 -18.99 8.47 -24.62
C LEU A 90 -19.26 7.85 -26.00
N SER A 91 -19.09 8.63 -27.06
CA SER A 91 -19.20 8.11 -28.42
C SER A 91 -17.94 7.34 -28.83
N LYS A 92 -18.06 6.52 -29.88
CA LYS A 92 -16.91 5.85 -30.48
C LYS A 92 -15.85 6.84 -30.98
N ASP A 93 -16.26 7.98 -31.51
CA ASP A 93 -15.35 9.00 -32.02
C ASP A 93 -14.56 9.66 -30.88
N MET A 94 -15.21 9.99 -29.75
CA MET A 94 -14.51 10.50 -28.56
C MET A 94 -13.45 9.51 -28.05
N LEU A 95 -13.75 8.21 -28.11
CA LEU A 95 -12.82 7.17 -27.69
C LEU A 95 -11.62 7.05 -28.65
N LEU A 96 -11.87 7.15 -29.96
CA LEU A 96 -10.82 7.16 -30.99
C LEU A 96 -9.93 8.41 -30.86
N ASP A 97 -10.52 9.57 -30.63
CA ASP A 97 -9.77 10.82 -30.42
C ASP A 97 -8.89 10.71 -29.17
N TYR A 98 -9.43 10.13 -28.08
CA TYR A 98 -8.67 9.87 -26.86
C TYR A 98 -7.52 8.90 -27.12
N GLU A 99 -7.77 7.77 -27.78
CA GLU A 99 -6.73 6.77 -28.10
C GLU A 99 -5.62 7.37 -28.96
N ASN A 100 -5.96 8.20 -29.94
CA ASN A 100 -4.99 8.90 -30.79
C ASN A 100 -4.17 9.92 -29.99
N ALA A 101 -4.81 10.74 -29.15
CA ALA A 101 -4.15 11.75 -28.33
C ALA A 101 -3.15 11.16 -27.33
N PHE A 102 -3.47 10.02 -26.75
CA PHE A 102 -2.67 9.35 -25.72
C PHE A 102 -1.97 8.07 -26.21
N SER A 103 -1.88 7.83 -27.52
CA SER A 103 -1.32 6.60 -28.13
C SER A 103 0.09 6.25 -27.64
N ASN A 104 0.94 7.26 -27.36
CA ASN A 104 2.28 7.06 -26.84
C ASN A 104 2.32 6.74 -25.32
N GLN A 105 1.24 6.99 -24.60
CA GLN A 105 1.16 6.85 -23.13
C GLN A 105 0.33 5.63 -22.71
N ILE A 106 -0.62 5.19 -23.54
CA ILE A 106 -1.49 4.07 -23.26
C ILE A 106 -0.79 2.75 -23.61
N GLN A 107 -0.80 1.79 -22.67
CA GLN A 107 -0.42 0.40 -22.91
C GLN A 107 -1.60 -0.43 -23.41
N ALA A 108 -2.76 -0.28 -22.77
CA ALA A 108 -3.99 -0.98 -23.11
C ALA A 108 -5.22 -0.12 -22.80
N LEU A 109 -6.23 -0.21 -23.66
CA LEU A 109 -7.56 0.38 -23.45
C LEU A 109 -8.57 -0.76 -23.48
N SER A 110 -9.36 -0.90 -22.41
CA SER A 110 -10.33 -1.96 -22.24
C SER A 110 -11.74 -1.41 -22.27
N ILE A 111 -12.58 -2.05 -23.07
CA ILE A 111 -14.02 -1.80 -23.18
C ILE A 111 -14.75 -3.04 -22.68
N GLU A 112 -15.83 -2.84 -21.94
CA GLU A 112 -16.69 -3.90 -21.45
C GLU A 112 -18.17 -3.51 -21.65
N GLU A 113 -18.97 -4.36 -22.29
CA GLU A 113 -20.43 -4.24 -22.39
C GLU A 113 -21.06 -5.54 -21.90
N SER A 114 -21.88 -5.47 -20.85
CA SER A 114 -22.55 -6.65 -20.30
C SER A 114 -23.80 -7.00 -21.11
N ILE A 115 -23.93 -8.27 -21.48
CA ILE A 115 -25.15 -8.83 -22.04
C ILE A 115 -26.05 -9.36 -20.94
N GLY A 116 -25.49 -10.01 -19.93
CA GLY A 116 -26.21 -10.54 -18.77
C GLY A 116 -25.55 -11.75 -18.14
N GLN A 117 -26.15 -12.18 -17.04
CA GLN A 117 -25.72 -13.34 -16.27
C GLN A 117 -26.76 -14.44 -16.37
N ILE A 118 -26.32 -15.65 -16.66
CA ILE A 118 -27.19 -16.82 -16.75
C ILE A 118 -26.51 -18.07 -16.19
N THR A 119 -27.34 -19.09 -15.97
CA THR A 119 -26.87 -20.44 -15.69
C THR A 119 -27.12 -21.31 -16.90
N LEU A 120 -26.06 -21.73 -17.57
CA LEU A 120 -26.16 -22.70 -18.67
C LEU A 120 -26.22 -24.13 -18.12
N LYS A 121 -27.08 -24.94 -18.75
CA LYS A 121 -27.20 -26.36 -18.45
C LYS A 121 -26.91 -27.18 -19.71
N ASN A 122 -26.11 -28.20 -19.57
CA ASN A 122 -25.85 -29.20 -20.61
C ASN A 122 -25.98 -30.59 -19.99
N ASN A 123 -27.10 -31.26 -20.20
CA ASN A 123 -27.47 -32.50 -19.53
C ASN A 123 -27.36 -32.36 -17.99
N ARG A 124 -26.43 -33.10 -17.37
CA ARG A 124 -26.17 -33.07 -15.93
C ARG A 124 -25.20 -31.96 -15.49
N PHE A 125 -24.57 -31.28 -16.43
CA PHE A 125 -23.59 -30.25 -16.18
C PHE A 125 -24.26 -28.87 -16.11
N LYS A 126 -23.73 -28.00 -15.24
CA LYS A 126 -24.25 -26.67 -15.00
C LYS A 126 -23.10 -25.70 -14.80
N SER A 127 -23.14 -24.56 -15.49
CA SER A 127 -22.16 -23.48 -15.30
C SER A 127 -22.84 -22.13 -15.17
N ASN A 128 -22.41 -21.34 -14.19
CA ASN A 128 -22.84 -19.96 -14.04
C ASN A 128 -21.90 -19.08 -14.86
N ILE A 129 -22.46 -18.32 -15.78
CA ILE A 129 -21.68 -17.48 -16.70
C ILE A 129 -22.17 -16.05 -16.70
N ASN A 130 -21.24 -15.14 -16.91
CA ASN A 130 -21.46 -13.75 -17.25
C ASN A 130 -20.98 -13.54 -18.68
N ILE A 131 -21.79 -12.92 -19.53
CA ILE A 131 -21.47 -12.73 -20.95
C ILE A 131 -21.12 -11.26 -21.16
N LEU A 132 -19.87 -11.04 -21.60
CA LEU A 132 -19.29 -9.71 -21.76
C LEU A 132 -18.82 -9.50 -23.20
N GLY A 133 -19.26 -8.40 -23.79
CA GLY A 133 -18.66 -7.85 -24.99
C GLY A 133 -17.40 -7.06 -24.65
N VAL A 134 -16.28 -7.41 -25.26
CA VAL A 134 -14.97 -6.81 -24.93
C VAL A 134 -14.18 -6.48 -26.21
N ASN A 135 -13.16 -5.63 -26.04
CA ASN A 135 -12.17 -5.37 -27.08
C ASN A 135 -10.86 -6.13 -26.83
N LYS A 136 -9.88 -5.96 -27.72
CA LYS A 136 -8.55 -6.60 -27.63
C LYS A 136 -7.84 -6.24 -26.32
N GLY A 137 -7.94 -4.97 -25.88
CA GLY A 137 -7.26 -4.47 -24.69
C GLY A 137 -7.73 -5.07 -23.37
N TYR A 138 -8.92 -5.69 -23.34
CA TYR A 138 -9.44 -6.39 -22.16
C TYR A 138 -8.50 -7.50 -21.67
N LYS A 139 -7.86 -8.23 -22.59
CA LYS A 139 -6.89 -9.27 -22.25
C LYS A 139 -5.72 -8.72 -21.44
N ASP A 140 -5.13 -7.64 -21.92
CA ASP A 140 -3.94 -7.05 -21.29
C ASP A 140 -4.30 -6.33 -19.98
N PHE A 141 -5.46 -5.68 -19.95
CA PHE A 141 -6.01 -5.06 -18.75
C PHE A 141 -6.21 -6.08 -17.61
N ASN A 142 -6.87 -7.21 -17.88
CA ASN A 142 -7.14 -8.26 -16.90
C ASN A 142 -6.00 -9.28 -16.76
N LYS A 143 -4.88 -9.09 -17.48
CA LYS A 143 -3.73 -10.01 -17.51
C LYS A 143 -4.18 -11.46 -17.73
N LEU A 144 -5.03 -11.69 -18.75
CA LEU A 144 -5.56 -13.02 -19.04
C LEU A 144 -4.50 -13.92 -19.69
N GLU A 145 -4.30 -15.08 -19.09
CA GLU A 145 -3.43 -16.14 -19.60
C GLU A 145 -4.23 -17.03 -20.57
N MET A 146 -3.87 -17.03 -21.87
CA MET A 146 -4.50 -17.91 -22.85
C MET A 146 -3.91 -19.31 -22.74
N LEU A 147 -4.79 -20.31 -22.65
CA LEU A 147 -4.41 -21.74 -22.60
C LEU A 147 -4.48 -22.40 -23.97
N SER A 148 -5.40 -21.95 -24.83
CA SER A 148 -5.60 -22.51 -26.16
C SER A 148 -6.34 -21.53 -27.07
N GLY A 149 -6.10 -21.60 -28.38
CA GLY A 149 -6.74 -20.71 -29.35
C GLY A 149 -6.30 -19.25 -29.25
N ASP A 150 -7.09 -18.36 -29.84
CA ASP A 150 -6.80 -16.93 -29.94
C ASP A 150 -7.80 -16.10 -29.10
N PHE A 151 -7.34 -14.94 -28.65
CA PHE A 151 -8.23 -13.91 -28.09
C PHE A 151 -8.93 -13.14 -29.19
N ILE A 152 -9.97 -12.35 -28.84
CA ILE A 152 -10.72 -11.49 -29.74
C ILE A 152 -9.77 -10.55 -30.50
N LYS A 153 -9.86 -10.58 -31.84
CA LYS A 153 -9.04 -9.79 -32.77
C LYS A 153 -9.83 -8.58 -33.28
N GLU A 154 -9.13 -7.61 -33.80
CA GLU A 154 -9.75 -6.42 -34.41
C GLU A 154 -10.71 -6.79 -35.54
N ASN A 155 -10.37 -7.82 -36.34
CA ASN A 155 -11.26 -8.33 -37.37
C ASN A 155 -12.58 -8.89 -36.81
N ASP A 156 -12.58 -9.49 -35.62
CA ASP A 156 -13.80 -9.99 -34.98
C ASP A 156 -14.72 -8.83 -34.57
N ILE A 157 -14.11 -7.72 -34.11
CA ILE A 157 -14.82 -6.50 -33.73
C ILE A 157 -15.44 -5.83 -34.96
N ASN A 158 -14.66 -5.65 -36.02
CA ASN A 158 -15.09 -4.95 -37.23
C ASN A 158 -16.17 -5.75 -38.00
N ASN A 159 -16.07 -7.07 -38.01
CA ASN A 159 -17.00 -7.97 -38.71
C ASN A 159 -18.19 -8.42 -37.84
N ILE A 160 -18.28 -7.94 -36.59
CA ILE A 160 -19.33 -8.33 -35.62
C ILE A 160 -19.42 -9.87 -35.54
N SER A 161 -18.27 -10.52 -35.33
CA SER A 161 -18.20 -11.99 -35.28
C SER A 161 -18.81 -12.55 -34.00
N TYR A 162 -19.29 -13.79 -34.07
CA TYR A 162 -19.83 -14.53 -32.92
C TYR A 162 -18.78 -15.46 -32.30
N ASN A 163 -17.50 -15.11 -32.44
CA ASN A 163 -16.41 -15.79 -31.78
C ASN A 163 -16.41 -15.48 -30.30
N ALA A 164 -16.23 -16.51 -29.47
CA ALA A 164 -16.21 -16.39 -28.02
C ALA A 164 -14.92 -16.97 -27.42
N VAL A 165 -14.43 -16.33 -26.37
CA VAL A 165 -13.33 -16.82 -25.54
C VAL A 165 -13.91 -17.21 -24.19
N VAL A 166 -13.66 -18.45 -23.77
CA VAL A 166 -14.24 -19.05 -22.56
C VAL A 166 -13.17 -19.42 -21.55
N SER A 167 -13.54 -19.56 -20.27
CA SER A 167 -12.62 -20.02 -19.24
C SER A 167 -12.47 -21.54 -19.22
N ASP A 168 -11.33 -22.04 -18.73
CA ASP A 168 -11.14 -23.48 -18.46
C ASP A 168 -12.10 -24.00 -17.37
N LYS A 169 -12.54 -23.15 -16.45
CA LYS A 169 -13.60 -23.44 -15.48
C LYS A 169 -14.92 -23.75 -16.21
N PHE A 170 -15.34 -22.88 -17.13
CA PHE A 170 -16.53 -23.09 -17.93
C PHE A 170 -16.49 -24.43 -18.69
N ILE A 171 -15.33 -24.76 -19.27
CA ILE A 171 -15.19 -26.04 -20.01
C ILE A 171 -15.43 -27.22 -19.08
N LYS A 172 -14.81 -27.24 -17.89
CA LYS A 172 -14.99 -28.32 -16.90
C LYS A 172 -16.44 -28.43 -16.41
N GLU A 173 -17.10 -27.29 -16.22
CA GLU A 173 -18.47 -27.23 -15.71
C GLU A 173 -19.54 -27.53 -16.77
N TYR A 174 -19.34 -27.13 -18.03
CA TYR A 174 -20.33 -27.24 -19.09
C TYR A 174 -20.15 -28.51 -19.96
N PHE A 175 -18.92 -28.85 -20.31
CA PHE A 175 -18.61 -30.03 -21.12
C PHE A 175 -18.20 -31.25 -20.29
N GLY A 176 -17.73 -31.01 -19.05
CA GLY A 176 -17.20 -32.02 -18.14
C GLY A 176 -15.67 -32.17 -18.19
N SER A 177 -15.10 -32.75 -17.14
CA SER A 177 -13.64 -32.82 -16.92
C SER A 177 -12.88 -33.72 -17.91
N LYS A 178 -13.58 -34.40 -18.81
CA LYS A 178 -12.95 -35.24 -19.84
C LYS A 178 -12.48 -34.47 -21.07
N TYR A 179 -13.01 -33.25 -21.28
CA TYR A 179 -12.65 -32.43 -22.44
C TYR A 179 -11.38 -31.66 -22.19
N ASN A 180 -10.46 -31.69 -23.16
CA ASN A 180 -9.25 -30.88 -23.17
C ASN A 180 -9.55 -29.51 -23.81
N ASN A 181 -8.80 -28.49 -23.45
CA ASN A 181 -8.97 -27.12 -23.94
C ASN A 181 -8.93 -27.01 -25.48
N ASN A 182 -8.11 -27.83 -26.14
CA ASN A 182 -8.01 -27.86 -27.61
C ASN A 182 -9.21 -28.53 -28.30
N GLU A 183 -9.89 -29.47 -27.63
CA GLU A 183 -11.00 -30.22 -28.20
C GLU A 183 -12.31 -29.43 -28.25
N VAL A 184 -12.38 -28.31 -27.49
CA VAL A 184 -13.54 -27.44 -27.45
C VAL A 184 -13.45 -26.29 -28.45
N LEU A 185 -12.29 -26.05 -29.05
CA LEU A 185 -12.14 -25.03 -30.09
C LEU A 185 -13.04 -25.36 -31.28
N ASN A 186 -13.61 -24.32 -31.89
CA ASN A 186 -14.57 -24.37 -32.99
C ASN A 186 -15.90 -25.08 -32.67
N LYS A 187 -16.17 -25.45 -31.41
CA LYS A 187 -17.51 -25.91 -31.01
C LYS A 187 -18.45 -24.73 -30.83
N ASN A 188 -19.71 -24.97 -31.16
CA ASN A 188 -20.76 -23.97 -30.98
C ASN A 188 -21.42 -24.14 -29.61
N ILE A 189 -21.75 -22.99 -29.01
CA ILE A 189 -22.55 -22.89 -27.78
C ILE A 189 -23.76 -22.05 -28.10
N GLU A 190 -24.93 -22.63 -27.87
CA GLU A 190 -26.19 -21.91 -27.97
C GLU A 190 -26.58 -21.38 -26.59
N ILE A 191 -26.85 -20.10 -26.51
CA ILE A 191 -27.17 -19.38 -25.29
C ILE A 191 -28.47 -18.65 -25.48
N GLU A 192 -29.42 -18.88 -24.59
CA GLU A 192 -30.71 -18.15 -24.57
C GLU A 192 -30.68 -17.10 -23.44
N ILE A 193 -30.84 -15.83 -23.81
CA ILE A 193 -30.96 -14.69 -22.89
C ILE A 193 -32.14 -13.84 -23.32
N ASN A 194 -33.05 -13.54 -22.40
CA ASN A 194 -34.19 -12.65 -22.65
C ASN A 194 -35.00 -13.04 -23.90
N ASN A 195 -35.24 -14.35 -24.07
CA ASN A 195 -35.93 -14.93 -25.24
C ASN A 195 -35.25 -14.65 -26.59
N LYS A 196 -33.93 -14.41 -26.58
CA LYS A 196 -33.09 -14.31 -27.78
C LYS A 196 -32.02 -15.37 -27.73
N PHE A 197 -31.75 -15.97 -28.88
CA PHE A 197 -30.69 -16.97 -29.03
C PHE A 197 -29.41 -16.33 -29.53
N LEU A 198 -28.31 -16.72 -28.92
CA LEU A 198 -26.97 -16.31 -29.27
C LEU A 198 -26.12 -17.57 -29.52
N ASN A 199 -25.76 -17.78 -30.78
CA ASN A 199 -24.90 -18.89 -31.17
C ASN A 199 -23.45 -18.42 -31.24
N LEU A 200 -22.62 -18.93 -30.35
CA LEU A 200 -21.20 -18.54 -30.23
C LEU A 200 -20.30 -19.69 -30.63
N THR A 201 -19.23 -19.40 -31.35
CA THR A 201 -18.16 -20.36 -31.68
C THR A 201 -16.97 -20.15 -30.74
N ILE A 202 -16.51 -21.17 -30.07
CA ILE A 202 -15.35 -21.06 -29.17
C ILE A 202 -14.08 -20.86 -29.99
N ALA A 203 -13.50 -19.65 -29.92
CA ALA A 203 -12.26 -19.28 -30.59
C ALA A 203 -11.02 -19.40 -29.69
N GLY A 204 -11.21 -19.34 -28.36
CA GLY A 204 -10.11 -19.45 -27.42
C GLY A 204 -10.53 -19.84 -26.02
N VAL A 205 -9.54 -20.26 -25.26
CA VAL A 205 -9.70 -20.67 -23.86
C VAL A 205 -8.69 -19.93 -23.00
N TYR A 206 -9.14 -19.27 -21.96
CA TYR A 206 -8.30 -18.61 -20.98
C TYR A 206 -8.35 -19.32 -19.62
N LYS A 207 -7.31 -19.13 -18.84
CA LYS A 207 -7.19 -19.65 -17.47
C LYS A 207 -8.04 -18.85 -16.51
N PHE A 208 -8.97 -19.50 -15.83
CA PHE A 208 -9.77 -18.88 -14.78
C PHE A 208 -8.88 -18.54 -13.56
N LYS A 209 -8.89 -17.30 -13.12
CA LYS A 209 -8.22 -16.90 -11.87
C LYS A 209 -9.19 -17.19 -10.72
N SER A 210 -8.82 -18.15 -9.86
CA SER A 210 -9.53 -18.39 -8.61
C SER A 210 -8.87 -17.61 -7.49
N ASP A 211 -9.59 -16.68 -6.89
CA ASP A 211 -9.16 -16.04 -5.65
C ASP A 211 -9.51 -16.94 -4.45
N GLU A 212 -8.89 -16.67 -3.30
CA GLU A 212 -9.08 -17.43 -2.04
C GLU A 212 -10.56 -17.51 -1.59
N TYR A 213 -11.40 -16.60 -2.11
CA TYR A 213 -12.86 -16.50 -1.86
C TYR A 213 -13.73 -17.05 -2.99
N THR A 214 -13.16 -17.80 -3.94
CA THR A 214 -13.93 -18.33 -5.08
C THR A 214 -14.82 -19.48 -4.61
N ASP A 215 -16.12 -19.21 -4.45
CA ASP A 215 -17.15 -20.22 -4.16
C ASP A 215 -17.48 -21.03 -5.43
N LYS A 216 -18.05 -22.23 -5.25
CA LYS A 216 -18.56 -23.08 -6.35
C LYS A 216 -19.58 -22.38 -7.25
N ASN A 217 -20.24 -21.35 -6.74
CA ASN A 217 -21.23 -20.55 -7.48
C ASN A 217 -20.64 -19.34 -8.21
N THR A 218 -19.32 -19.13 -8.18
CA THR A 218 -18.68 -17.99 -8.84
C THR A 218 -18.89 -18.07 -10.35
N TYR A 219 -19.35 -16.96 -10.92
CA TYR A 219 -19.55 -16.81 -12.36
C TYR A 219 -18.21 -16.81 -13.09
N SER A 220 -18.16 -17.49 -14.25
CA SER A 220 -17.05 -17.34 -15.19
C SER A 220 -17.50 -16.52 -16.41
N ASN A 221 -16.57 -15.75 -16.99
CA ASN A 221 -16.93 -14.89 -18.12
C ASN A 221 -16.81 -15.66 -19.44
N ILE A 222 -17.82 -15.48 -20.31
CA ILE A 222 -17.75 -15.72 -21.75
C ILE A 222 -17.53 -14.37 -22.41
N LEU A 223 -16.41 -14.23 -23.12
CA LEU A 223 -15.99 -12.99 -23.75
C LEU A 223 -16.24 -13.04 -25.24
N LEU A 224 -16.86 -12.01 -25.79
CA LEU A 224 -17.14 -11.87 -27.23
C LEU A 224 -16.87 -10.43 -27.68
N PRO A 225 -16.84 -10.11 -28.99
CA PRO A 225 -16.63 -8.73 -29.46
C PRO A 225 -17.68 -7.77 -28.91
N TYR A 226 -17.28 -6.60 -28.40
CA TYR A 226 -18.24 -5.62 -27.87
C TYR A 226 -19.27 -5.20 -28.90
N THR A 227 -18.90 -5.14 -30.19
CA THR A 227 -19.83 -4.82 -31.28
C THR A 227 -20.94 -5.84 -31.41
N THR A 228 -20.66 -7.11 -31.16
CA THR A 228 -21.66 -8.19 -31.13
C THR A 228 -22.57 -8.03 -29.90
N ALA A 229 -22.05 -7.60 -28.76
CA ALA A 229 -22.85 -7.34 -27.56
C ALA A 229 -23.83 -6.17 -27.78
N PHE A 230 -23.35 -5.05 -28.32
CA PHE A 230 -24.20 -3.91 -28.66
C PHE A 230 -25.31 -4.29 -29.66
N LYS A 231 -24.95 -5.05 -30.71
CA LYS A 231 -25.93 -5.55 -31.69
C LYS A 231 -26.97 -6.46 -31.01
N PHE A 232 -26.55 -7.34 -30.13
CA PHE A 232 -27.48 -8.21 -29.40
C PHE A 232 -28.42 -7.42 -28.50
N ASN A 233 -27.92 -6.41 -27.79
CA ASN A 233 -28.73 -5.52 -26.96
C ASN A 233 -29.56 -4.52 -27.76
N LYS A 234 -29.41 -4.46 -29.09
CA LYS A 234 -30.05 -3.47 -29.99
C LYS A 234 -29.74 -2.02 -29.59
N LYS A 235 -28.56 -1.76 -29.06
CA LYS A 235 -28.05 -0.45 -28.68
C LYS A 235 -27.15 0.09 -29.77
N GLN A 236 -27.07 1.42 -29.88
CA GLN A 236 -25.97 2.08 -30.58
C GLN A 236 -24.69 1.93 -29.78
N VAL A 237 -23.52 2.10 -30.44
CA VAL A 237 -22.22 1.95 -29.79
C VAL A 237 -21.88 3.22 -29.04
N TYR A 238 -22.34 3.32 -27.80
CA TYR A 238 -22.01 4.35 -26.83
C TYR A 238 -21.50 3.68 -25.55
N PHE A 239 -20.50 4.27 -24.92
CA PHE A 239 -19.85 3.70 -23.74
C PHE A 239 -20.16 4.55 -22.51
N GLN A 240 -20.65 3.93 -21.46
CA GLN A 240 -20.78 4.58 -20.17
C GLN A 240 -19.42 4.70 -19.47
N SER A 241 -18.56 3.72 -19.70
CA SER A 241 -17.23 3.67 -19.12
C SER A 241 -16.26 2.91 -20.03
N PHE A 242 -14.97 3.18 -19.82
CA PHE A 242 -13.88 2.37 -20.32
C PHE A 242 -12.70 2.43 -19.35
N LYS A 243 -11.75 1.53 -19.52
CA LYS A 243 -10.61 1.39 -18.62
C LYS A 243 -9.31 1.51 -19.41
N VAL A 244 -8.29 2.14 -18.82
CA VAL A 244 -6.97 2.26 -19.44
C VAL A 244 -5.86 1.86 -18.49
N VAL A 245 -4.79 1.34 -19.08
CA VAL A 245 -3.52 1.10 -18.40
C VAL A 245 -2.48 1.98 -19.04
N PRO A 246 -1.89 2.96 -18.36
CA PRO A 246 -0.76 3.70 -18.86
C PRO A 246 0.51 2.83 -18.88
N LYS A 247 1.46 3.14 -19.78
CA LYS A 247 2.77 2.49 -19.86
C LYS A 247 3.55 2.66 -18.56
N GLU A 248 4.50 1.76 -18.29
CA GLU A 248 5.23 1.69 -17.01
C GLU A 248 6.02 2.97 -16.68
N ASP A 249 6.52 3.68 -17.68
CA ASP A 249 7.29 4.93 -17.56
C ASP A 249 6.43 6.18 -17.33
N ILE A 250 5.10 6.07 -17.41
CA ILE A 250 4.17 7.19 -17.27
C ILE A 250 3.74 7.38 -15.82
N ASP A 251 3.74 8.62 -15.34
CA ASP A 251 3.15 9.01 -14.06
C ASP A 251 1.64 8.85 -14.10
N VAL A 252 1.11 7.91 -13.31
CA VAL A 252 -0.31 7.53 -13.33
C VAL A 252 -1.22 8.68 -12.89
N ILE A 253 -0.78 9.49 -11.91
CA ILE A 253 -1.60 10.59 -11.36
C ILE A 253 -1.71 11.70 -12.39
N LYS A 254 -0.58 12.07 -12.99
CA LYS A 254 -0.56 13.08 -14.05
C LYS A 254 -1.37 12.62 -15.24
N PHE A 255 -1.20 11.36 -15.67
CA PHE A 255 -1.95 10.78 -16.76
C PHE A 255 -3.47 10.75 -16.49
N GLN A 256 -3.88 10.45 -15.26
CA GLN A 256 -5.27 10.48 -14.83
C GLN A 256 -5.84 11.91 -14.92
N LEU A 257 -5.09 12.91 -14.49
CA LEU A 257 -5.48 14.32 -14.55
C LEU A 257 -5.60 14.80 -16.01
N ASP A 258 -4.61 14.48 -16.85
CA ASP A 258 -4.59 14.84 -18.28
C ASP A 258 -5.76 14.16 -19.00
N THR A 259 -6.03 12.87 -18.71
CA THR A 259 -7.20 12.11 -19.22
C THR A 259 -8.51 12.79 -18.84
N ASN A 260 -8.67 13.13 -17.57
CA ASN A 260 -9.88 13.80 -17.08
C ASN A 260 -10.07 15.15 -17.77
N THR A 261 -9.01 15.95 -17.90
CA THR A 261 -9.05 17.26 -18.54
C THR A 261 -9.43 17.14 -20.01
N PHE A 262 -8.83 16.20 -20.74
CA PHE A 262 -9.11 15.98 -22.17
C PHE A 262 -10.57 15.59 -22.38
N LEU A 263 -11.05 14.58 -21.70
CA LEU A 263 -12.41 14.07 -21.88
C LEU A 263 -13.48 15.03 -21.34
N SER A 264 -13.20 15.79 -20.28
CA SER A 264 -14.10 16.81 -19.74
C SER A 264 -14.35 17.95 -20.74
N SER A 265 -13.45 18.16 -21.71
CA SER A 265 -13.65 19.15 -22.78
C SER A 265 -14.90 18.87 -23.62
N TYR A 266 -15.27 17.60 -23.80
CA TYR A 266 -16.48 17.19 -24.52
C TYR A 266 -17.78 17.41 -23.70
N TYR A 267 -17.66 17.55 -22.37
CA TYR A 267 -18.77 17.72 -21.45
C TYR A 267 -18.96 19.13 -20.92
N THR A 268 -18.24 20.13 -21.47
CA THR A 268 -18.34 21.54 -21.04
C THR A 268 -19.75 22.11 -21.16
N HIS A 269 -20.52 21.68 -22.14
CA HIS A 269 -21.91 22.11 -22.38
C HIS A 269 -22.97 21.12 -21.87
N ASN A 270 -22.57 20.02 -21.25
CA ASN A 270 -23.50 19.09 -20.64
C ASN A 270 -23.80 19.55 -19.21
N ASN A 271 -25.05 19.89 -18.92
CA ASN A 271 -25.46 20.41 -17.62
C ASN A 271 -25.64 19.32 -16.54
N SER A 272 -25.90 18.07 -16.96
CA SER A 272 -26.26 16.99 -16.07
C SER A 272 -25.13 15.99 -15.81
N TYR A 273 -24.25 15.79 -16.78
CA TYR A 273 -23.22 14.75 -16.74
C TYR A 273 -21.82 15.31 -16.87
N GLN A 274 -20.85 14.59 -16.30
CA GLN A 274 -19.43 14.91 -16.34
C GLN A 274 -18.60 13.64 -16.46
N ILE A 275 -17.32 13.78 -16.87
CA ILE A 275 -16.36 12.70 -16.81
C ILE A 275 -15.77 12.63 -15.40
N THR A 276 -15.68 11.41 -14.89
CA THR A 276 -14.98 11.10 -13.66
C THR A 276 -13.94 10.02 -13.94
N THR A 277 -12.77 10.20 -13.40
CA THR A 277 -11.68 9.22 -13.51
C THR A 277 -11.35 8.67 -12.13
N PHE A 278 -11.28 7.35 -12.02
CA PHE A 278 -10.93 6.66 -10.80
C PHE A 278 -9.69 5.79 -11.03
N GLY A 279 -8.70 5.91 -10.16
CA GLY A 279 -7.49 5.10 -10.20
C GLY A 279 -7.14 4.57 -8.81
N LEU A 280 -6.81 3.29 -8.72
CA LEU A 280 -6.38 2.68 -7.45
C LEU A 280 -5.12 3.35 -6.88
N THR A 281 -4.27 3.93 -7.72
CA THR A 281 -3.07 4.67 -7.29
C THR A 281 -3.41 5.83 -6.36
N SER A 282 -4.52 6.53 -6.60
CA SER A 282 -4.96 7.65 -5.75
C SER A 282 -5.36 7.17 -4.35
N LEU A 283 -6.02 6.00 -4.24
CA LEU A 283 -6.36 5.38 -2.96
C LEU A 283 -5.11 4.95 -2.20
N VAL A 284 -4.16 4.30 -2.90
CA VAL A 284 -2.87 3.89 -2.31
C VAL A 284 -2.12 5.09 -1.74
N ASN A 285 -2.06 6.20 -2.50
CA ASN A 285 -1.40 7.41 -2.04
C ASN A 285 -2.11 8.03 -0.83
N SER A 286 -3.44 8.11 -0.85
CA SER A 286 -4.22 8.60 0.30
C SER A 286 -4.00 7.75 1.54
N GLN A 287 -3.91 6.43 1.38
CA GLN A 287 -3.62 5.51 2.48
C GLN A 287 -2.18 5.68 2.99
N ASN A 288 -1.20 5.83 2.10
CA ASN A 288 0.19 6.09 2.48
C ASN A 288 0.32 7.44 3.23
N ASP A 289 -0.39 8.48 2.79
CA ASP A 289 -0.43 9.77 3.49
C ASP A 289 -1.04 9.66 4.87
N LEU A 290 -2.13 8.89 5.02
CA LEU A 290 -2.74 8.62 6.32
C LEU A 290 -1.75 7.88 7.24
N MET A 291 -1.06 6.84 6.72
CA MET A 291 -0.05 6.11 7.48
C MET A 291 1.11 7.02 7.89
N ASN A 292 1.56 7.91 7.02
CA ASN A 292 2.63 8.87 7.34
C ASN A 292 2.19 9.87 8.44
N LYS A 293 0.96 10.36 8.40
CA LYS A 293 0.40 11.22 9.46
C LYS A 293 0.30 10.48 10.79
N LEU A 294 -0.14 9.22 10.78
CA LEU A 294 -0.17 8.38 11.98
C LEU A 294 1.23 8.13 12.55
N LYS A 295 2.21 7.79 11.69
CA LYS A 295 3.62 7.64 12.10
C LYS A 295 4.15 8.91 12.75
N LEU A 296 3.85 10.08 12.19
CA LEU A 296 4.28 11.37 12.74
C LEU A 296 3.66 11.64 14.12
N GLY A 297 2.35 11.44 14.26
CA GLY A 297 1.66 11.63 15.54
C GLY A 297 2.21 10.71 16.64
N ILE A 298 2.43 9.45 16.34
CA ILE A 298 2.97 8.49 17.31
C ILE A 298 4.45 8.75 17.62
N SER A 299 5.23 9.19 16.60
CA SER A 299 6.62 9.61 16.82
C SER A 299 6.72 10.82 17.78
N ALA A 300 5.75 11.71 17.76
CA ALA A 300 5.67 12.81 18.71
C ALA A 300 5.45 12.32 20.15
N ILE A 301 4.53 11.34 20.35
CA ILE A 301 4.28 10.72 21.66
C ILE A 301 5.53 9.99 22.16
N ALA A 302 6.19 9.25 21.28
CA ALA A 302 7.44 8.57 21.61
C ALA A 302 8.58 9.56 21.94
N GLY A 303 8.60 10.73 21.26
CA GLY A 303 9.51 11.83 21.59
C GLY A 303 9.35 12.30 23.05
N ILE A 304 8.10 12.40 23.51
CA ILE A 304 7.79 12.73 24.92
C ILE A 304 8.33 11.63 25.85
N SER A 305 8.12 10.36 25.51
CA SER A 305 8.64 9.21 26.30
C SER A 305 10.16 9.23 26.38
N LEU A 306 10.84 9.53 25.27
CA LEU A 306 12.28 9.67 25.22
C LEU A 306 12.78 10.86 26.05
N PHE A 307 12.03 11.97 26.08
CA PHE A 307 12.35 13.14 26.90
C PHE A 307 12.28 12.79 28.38
N VAL A 308 11.22 12.07 28.80
CA VAL A 308 11.08 11.57 30.19
C VAL A 308 12.23 10.61 30.54
N GLY A 309 12.57 9.70 29.65
CA GLY A 309 13.74 8.81 29.78
C GLY A 309 15.05 9.59 29.92
N GLY A 310 15.21 10.67 29.17
CA GLY A 310 16.37 11.57 29.26
C GLY A 310 16.48 12.28 30.61
N ILE A 311 15.36 12.76 31.18
CA ILE A 311 15.33 13.30 32.55
C ILE A 311 15.76 12.23 33.55
N GLY A 312 15.35 10.98 33.35
CA GLY A 312 15.81 9.85 34.14
C GLY A 312 17.34 9.68 34.08
N ILE A 313 17.96 9.79 32.89
CA ILE A 313 19.42 9.78 32.73
C ILE A 313 20.05 10.92 33.54
N MET A 314 19.54 12.13 33.39
CA MET A 314 20.05 13.31 34.10
C MET A 314 20.04 13.12 35.63
N ASN A 315 18.91 12.63 36.18
CA ASN A 315 18.78 12.40 37.61
C ASN A 315 19.79 11.36 38.13
N ILE A 316 19.95 10.25 37.40
CA ILE A 316 20.91 9.21 37.81
C ILE A 316 22.37 9.70 37.73
N MET A 317 22.68 10.42 36.64
CA MET A 317 24.00 11.00 36.48
C MET A 317 24.31 11.99 37.62
N MET A 318 23.30 12.80 38.05
CA MET A 318 23.44 13.70 39.19
C MET A 318 23.77 12.96 40.49
N VAL A 319 23.06 11.85 40.76
CA VAL A 319 23.32 11.00 41.93
C VAL A 319 24.73 10.36 41.82
N SER A 320 25.10 9.84 40.63
CA SER A 320 26.42 9.26 40.39
C SER A 320 27.55 10.26 40.59
N VAL A 321 27.37 11.51 40.17
CA VAL A 321 28.34 12.58 40.41
C VAL A 321 28.50 12.83 41.91
N THR A 322 27.40 12.88 42.67
CA THR A 322 27.42 13.07 44.12
C THR A 322 28.08 11.90 44.85
N GLU A 323 27.72 10.65 44.50
CA GLU A 323 28.34 9.43 45.08
C GLU A 323 29.85 9.35 44.78
N ARG A 324 30.33 9.92 43.67
CA ARG A 324 31.72 9.87 43.24
C ARG A 324 32.49 11.20 43.45
N THR A 325 31.92 12.13 44.20
CA THR A 325 32.49 13.48 44.38
C THR A 325 33.96 13.40 44.86
N ARG A 326 34.27 12.55 45.83
CA ARG A 326 35.63 12.36 46.35
C ARG A 326 36.60 11.78 45.31
N GLU A 327 36.14 10.79 44.51
CA GLU A 327 36.93 10.19 43.43
C GLU A 327 37.26 11.22 42.36
N ILE A 328 36.30 12.07 41.99
CA ILE A 328 36.46 13.16 41.02
C ILE A 328 37.47 14.19 41.60
N GLY A 329 37.34 14.52 42.87
CA GLY A 329 38.28 15.43 43.55
C GLY A 329 39.71 14.93 43.57
N ILE A 330 39.93 13.65 43.85
CA ILE A 330 41.25 13.00 43.79
C ILE A 330 41.85 13.11 42.38
N ARG A 331 41.07 12.82 41.32
CA ARG A 331 41.53 12.91 39.94
C ARG A 331 41.91 14.34 39.56
N MET A 332 41.11 15.33 39.96
CA MET A 332 41.42 16.73 39.71
C MET A 332 42.65 17.22 40.49
N ALA A 333 42.80 16.79 41.73
CA ALA A 333 44.00 17.08 42.54
C ALA A 333 45.30 16.49 41.94
N LEU A 334 45.18 15.35 41.24
CA LEU A 334 46.25 14.71 40.49
C LEU A 334 46.51 15.32 39.10
N GLY A 335 45.81 16.43 38.75
CA GLY A 335 46.02 17.18 37.51
C GLY A 335 45.12 16.79 36.34
N ALA A 336 44.02 16.03 36.54
CA ALA A 336 43.07 15.76 35.47
C ALA A 336 42.37 17.05 35.02
N LYS A 337 42.35 17.29 33.71
CA LYS A 337 41.64 18.44 33.12
C LYS A 337 40.13 18.30 33.27
N ALA A 338 39.44 19.41 33.54
CA ALA A 338 37.95 19.45 33.61
C ALA A 338 37.28 18.86 32.36
N SER A 339 37.86 19.08 31.16
CA SER A 339 37.38 18.49 29.91
C SER A 339 37.40 16.96 29.89
N THR A 340 38.39 16.35 30.57
CA THR A 340 38.54 14.88 30.67
C THR A 340 37.43 14.30 31.56
N ILE A 341 37.15 14.95 32.70
CA ILE A 341 36.04 14.55 33.59
C ILE A 341 34.69 14.71 32.87
N LYS A 342 34.47 15.87 32.21
CA LYS A 342 33.27 16.14 31.45
C LYS A 342 33.03 15.09 30.35
N SER A 343 34.07 14.79 29.55
CA SER A 343 33.94 13.78 28.47
C SER A 343 33.65 12.38 28.99
N GLN A 344 34.22 12.01 30.15
CA GLN A 344 33.93 10.71 30.78
C GLN A 344 32.44 10.54 31.10
N PHE A 345 31.81 11.51 31.73
CA PHE A 345 30.38 11.47 32.08
C PHE A 345 29.47 11.53 30.85
N ILE A 346 29.85 12.32 29.82
CA ILE A 346 29.09 12.35 28.56
C ILE A 346 29.15 10.97 27.88
N ILE A 347 30.31 10.33 27.82
CA ILE A 347 30.47 8.98 27.26
C ILE A 347 29.61 7.99 28.05
N GLU A 348 29.55 8.06 29.38
CA GLU A 348 28.72 7.21 30.22
C GLU A 348 27.22 7.38 29.86
N ALA A 349 26.76 8.61 29.69
CA ALA A 349 25.39 8.90 29.26
C ALA A 349 25.06 8.36 27.85
N ILE A 350 25.98 8.49 26.89
CA ILE A 350 25.85 7.93 25.53
C ILE A 350 25.75 6.41 25.59
N PHE A 351 26.54 5.75 26.44
CA PHE A 351 26.48 4.30 26.58
C PHE A 351 25.17 3.82 27.18
N ILE A 352 24.65 4.49 28.22
CA ILE A 352 23.36 4.15 28.83
C ILE A 352 22.24 4.31 27.80
N SER A 353 22.21 5.45 27.10
CA SER A 353 21.18 5.73 26.09
C SER A 353 21.32 4.82 24.86
N GLY A 354 22.54 4.54 24.40
CA GLY A 354 22.83 3.66 23.27
C GLY A 354 22.41 2.20 23.54
N ILE A 355 22.72 1.66 24.72
CA ILE A 355 22.27 0.32 25.11
C ILE A 355 20.75 0.26 25.21
N GLY A 356 20.11 1.25 25.84
CA GLY A 356 18.67 1.39 25.88
C GLY A 356 18.06 1.45 24.47
N GLY A 357 18.70 2.22 23.57
CA GLY A 357 18.32 2.32 22.17
C GLY A 357 18.39 1.01 21.40
N ILE A 358 19.47 0.24 21.58
CA ILE A 358 19.65 -1.06 20.93
C ILE A 358 18.61 -2.09 21.46
N ILE A 359 18.38 -2.13 22.77
CA ILE A 359 17.36 -3.02 23.36
C ILE A 359 15.97 -2.61 22.86
N GLY A 360 15.66 -1.31 22.83
CA GLY A 360 14.42 -0.77 22.30
C GLY A 360 14.22 -1.12 20.84
N LEU A 361 15.27 -1.00 20.00
CA LEU A 361 15.23 -1.43 18.59
C LEU A 361 14.90 -2.91 18.44
N ILE A 362 15.58 -3.79 19.17
CA ILE A 362 15.34 -5.23 19.11
C ILE A 362 13.88 -5.57 19.51
N LEU A 363 13.43 -5.03 20.63
CA LEU A 363 12.05 -5.23 21.10
C LEU A 363 11.03 -4.64 20.13
N GLY A 364 11.30 -3.45 19.57
CA GLY A 364 10.45 -2.81 18.57
C GLY A 364 10.32 -3.64 17.31
N ILE A 365 11.41 -4.22 16.79
CA ILE A 365 11.37 -5.13 15.64
C ILE A 365 10.57 -6.38 15.95
N ILE A 366 10.77 -6.99 17.12
CA ILE A 366 10.04 -8.20 17.53
C ILE A 366 8.54 -7.92 17.60
N ILE A 367 8.14 -6.87 18.32
CA ILE A 367 6.73 -6.48 18.46
C ILE A 367 6.13 -6.10 17.10
N GLY A 368 6.86 -5.32 16.29
CA GLY A 368 6.44 -4.92 14.95
C GLY A 368 6.25 -6.11 14.01
N THR A 369 7.16 -7.08 14.06
CA THR A 369 7.07 -8.31 13.25
C THR A 369 5.87 -9.18 13.66
N ILE A 370 5.67 -9.36 14.96
CA ILE A 370 4.51 -10.10 15.47
C ILE A 370 3.21 -9.40 15.04
N GLY A 371 3.13 -8.08 15.22
CA GLY A 371 1.97 -7.29 14.84
C GLY A 371 1.66 -7.38 13.34
N SER A 372 2.67 -7.26 12.48
CA SER A 372 2.53 -7.37 11.02
C SER A 372 2.02 -8.76 10.62
N ASN A 373 2.58 -9.82 11.20
CA ASN A 373 2.17 -11.20 10.91
C ASN A 373 0.74 -11.50 11.38
N MET A 374 0.30 -10.94 12.52
CA MET A 374 -1.10 -11.04 12.96
C MET A 374 -2.07 -10.38 11.97
N MET A 375 -1.63 -9.34 11.27
CA MET A 375 -2.40 -8.67 10.19
C MET A 375 -2.25 -9.35 8.83
N LYS A 376 -1.56 -10.51 8.76
CA LYS A 376 -1.27 -11.26 7.52
C LYS A 376 -0.39 -10.51 6.49
N TYR A 377 0.30 -9.46 6.90
CA TYR A 377 1.27 -8.75 6.07
C TYR A 377 2.70 -9.22 6.35
N SER A 378 3.51 -9.29 5.30
CA SER A 378 4.94 -9.62 5.44
C SER A 378 5.67 -8.49 6.17
N SER A 379 6.40 -8.83 7.25
CA SER A 379 7.15 -7.84 8.01
C SER A 379 8.29 -7.23 7.18
N SER A 380 8.40 -5.90 7.23
CA SER A 380 9.42 -5.10 6.53
C SER A 380 10.11 -4.13 7.49
N PRO A 381 10.96 -4.60 8.43
CA PRO A 381 11.65 -3.71 9.34
C PRO A 381 12.66 -2.82 8.59
N SER A 382 12.58 -1.51 8.79
CA SER A 382 13.48 -0.54 8.17
C SER A 382 14.77 -0.41 8.96
N LEU A 383 15.90 -0.87 8.39
CA LEU A 383 17.23 -0.69 8.98
C LEU A 383 17.60 0.79 9.12
N PHE A 384 17.17 1.62 8.19
CA PHE A 384 17.40 3.05 8.22
C PHE A 384 16.66 3.72 9.39
N ALA A 385 15.41 3.36 9.66
CA ALA A 385 14.68 3.83 10.83
C ALA A 385 15.36 3.40 12.13
N GLY A 386 15.91 2.19 12.18
CA GLY A 386 16.68 1.69 13.31
C GLY A 386 17.94 2.53 13.57
N PHE A 387 18.69 2.87 12.52
CA PHE A 387 19.87 3.73 12.63
C PHE A 387 19.53 5.14 13.15
N ILE A 388 18.46 5.75 12.60
CA ILE A 388 17.98 7.06 13.07
C ILE A 388 17.58 7.00 14.55
N ALA A 389 16.86 5.97 14.96
CA ALA A 389 16.38 5.81 16.33
C ALA A 389 17.54 5.69 17.34
N ILE A 390 18.57 4.89 17.03
CA ILE A 390 19.75 4.75 17.87
C ILE A 390 20.54 6.08 17.93
N SER A 391 20.74 6.74 16.79
CA SER A 391 21.43 8.04 16.73
C SER A 391 20.71 9.11 17.56
N PHE A 392 19.39 9.13 17.47
CA PHE A 392 18.54 10.05 18.25
C PHE A 392 18.61 9.73 19.75
N SER A 393 18.62 8.45 20.14
CA SER A 393 18.83 8.02 21.52
C SER A 393 20.15 8.53 22.09
N MET A 394 21.25 8.36 21.33
CA MET A 394 22.56 8.86 21.75
C MET A 394 22.58 10.39 21.88
N ALA A 395 21.92 11.11 20.97
CA ALA A 395 21.77 12.57 21.06
C ALA A 395 21.05 13.01 22.34
N ILE A 396 20.00 12.30 22.73
CA ILE A 396 19.29 12.51 24.01
C ILE A 396 20.22 12.25 25.19
N GLY A 397 21.01 11.17 25.14
CA GLY A 397 22.04 10.88 26.17
C GLY A 397 23.03 12.03 26.32
N ILE A 398 23.52 12.58 25.22
CA ILE A 398 24.43 13.76 25.25
C ILE A 398 23.72 14.96 25.86
N PHE A 399 22.51 15.28 25.42
CA PHE A 399 21.77 16.47 25.86
C PHE A 399 21.48 16.43 27.36
N PHE A 400 20.95 15.35 27.88
CA PHE A 400 20.62 15.22 29.28
C PHE A 400 21.84 14.90 30.18
N GLY A 401 22.87 14.25 29.62
CA GLY A 401 24.15 14.00 30.32
C GLY A 401 25.05 15.20 30.42
N TYR A 402 24.86 16.23 29.57
CA TYR A 402 25.71 17.41 29.57
C TYR A 402 25.68 18.18 30.87
N TYR A 403 24.49 18.42 31.46
CA TYR A 403 24.35 19.19 32.69
C TYR A 403 25.07 18.52 33.89
N PRO A 404 24.84 17.24 34.21
CA PRO A 404 25.59 16.52 35.25
C PRO A 404 27.10 16.49 35.01
N ALA A 405 27.50 16.24 33.75
CA ALA A 405 28.92 16.21 33.39
C ALA A 405 29.63 17.56 33.58
N ASN A 406 28.93 18.65 33.28
CA ASN A 406 29.43 20.00 33.50
C ASN A 406 29.55 20.30 35.01
N LYS A 407 28.56 19.89 35.80
CA LYS A 407 28.62 20.05 37.27
C LYS A 407 29.78 19.27 37.87
N ALA A 408 30.01 18.01 37.44
CA ALA A 408 31.15 17.21 37.87
C ALA A 408 32.49 17.81 37.53
N SER A 409 32.61 18.42 36.35
CA SER A 409 33.89 19.03 35.88
C SER A 409 34.24 20.36 36.53
N ASN A 410 33.29 21.00 37.22
CA ASN A 410 33.46 22.29 37.88
C ASN A 410 33.49 22.16 39.42
N LEU A 411 33.65 20.96 39.97
CA LEU A 411 33.82 20.75 41.41
C LEU A 411 35.16 21.34 41.87
N ASP A 412 35.17 21.98 43.05
CA ASP A 412 36.42 22.39 43.69
C ASP A 412 37.11 21.14 44.28
N PRO A 413 38.35 20.82 43.90
CA PRO A 413 39.08 19.66 44.41
C PRO A 413 39.19 19.64 45.93
N ILE A 414 39.32 20.80 46.57
CA ILE A 414 39.46 20.90 48.02
C ILE A 414 38.12 20.56 48.72
N GLU A 415 37.05 21.14 48.23
CA GLU A 415 35.69 20.82 48.76
C GLU A 415 35.32 19.37 48.50
N ALA A 416 35.62 18.84 47.30
CA ALA A 416 35.35 17.47 46.94
C ALA A 416 36.08 16.43 47.80
N LEU A 417 37.30 16.76 48.29
CA LEU A 417 38.05 15.88 49.19
C LEU A 417 37.55 15.91 50.63
N ARG A 418 36.82 16.99 51.05
CA ARG A 418 36.19 17.12 52.36
C ARG A 418 34.80 16.52 52.45
N TYR A 419 34.26 16.07 51.33
CA TYR A 419 32.92 15.42 51.25
C TYR A 419 33.01 14.02 51.86
N GLU A 420 32.30 13.79 52.96
CA GLU A 420 32.13 12.47 53.59
C GLU A 420 31.08 11.61 52.88
#